data_840907434843ab6fcf59b64f33e62714
#
_entry.id   840907434843ab6fcf59b64f33e62714
#
_cell.length_a   1.000
_cell.length_b   1.000
_cell.length_c   1.000
_cell.angle_alpha   90.00
_cell.angle_beta   90.00
_cell.angle_gamma   90.00
#
_symmetry.space_group_name_H-M   'P 1'
#
loop_
_entity.id
_entity.type
_entity.pdbx_description
1 polymer ?
#
loop_
_entity_poly.entity_id
_entity_poly.type
_entity_poly.pdbx_seq_one_letter_code
_entity_poly.pdbx_strand_id
1 'polypeptide(L)'
;MNILITGVGGPAGRALVSQLATTSHNVVGVDMQEVALADIDSFELVPAANDPDMINQLASLVDHYDVDLLIPTVADELPMVAKASQLGQLSNAQVVISPLEAVEKCFDKLLTMRALREAGVSVPPFGVPSDFTSAYDVFEQLGVAIITKPRVARGGRGFAIHTSPEKFQLESYDDSYIIQAFAPGEEFAPMVYVGDQPGNETVSIVAKTQEEFCETAAPIVRSVDTANALDVALLAVKACHALKLKGPIDLDVRRMADGHPVVLEVNARFGANSSLAPELLAEVLKSAA
;
A
#
# COMPACT_ATOMS: atom_id res chain seq x y z
N MET A 1 17.12 -14.05 14.04
CA MET A 1 17.41 -13.26 12.82
C MET A 1 17.62 -11.81 13.20
N ASN A 2 18.48 -11.13 12.48
CA ASN A 2 18.61 -9.68 12.52
C ASN A 2 17.67 -9.09 11.43
N ILE A 3 16.70 -8.29 11.85
CA ILE A 3 15.64 -7.76 10.98
C ILE A 3 15.78 -6.25 10.90
N LEU A 4 16.01 -5.72 9.71
CA LEU A 4 16.01 -4.28 9.48
C LEU A 4 14.65 -3.85 8.93
N ILE A 5 14.03 -2.85 9.58
CA ILE A 5 12.73 -2.29 9.19
C ILE A 5 12.92 -0.81 8.85
N THR A 6 12.50 -0.39 7.66
CA THR A 6 12.51 1.02 7.28
C THR A 6 11.23 1.72 7.75
N GLY A 7 11.28 3.05 7.90
CA GLY A 7 10.13 3.86 8.25
C GLY A 7 9.48 3.48 9.58
N VAL A 8 10.31 3.14 10.58
CA VAL A 8 9.81 2.68 11.90
C VAL A 8 9.00 3.73 12.65
N GLY A 9 9.08 5.00 12.28
CA GLY A 9 8.23 6.07 12.80
C GLY A 9 6.80 6.05 12.24
N GLY A 10 6.60 5.39 11.09
CA GLY A 10 5.29 5.25 10.45
C GLY A 10 4.41 4.16 11.08
N PRO A 11 3.09 4.14 10.77
CA PRO A 11 2.16 3.18 11.37
C PRO A 11 2.52 1.71 11.10
N ALA A 12 2.95 1.38 9.87
CA ALA A 12 3.35 0.02 9.52
C ALA A 12 4.62 -0.41 10.28
N GLY A 13 5.66 0.43 10.25
CA GLY A 13 6.91 0.16 10.97
C GLY A 13 6.68 -0.04 12.47
N ARG A 14 5.91 0.84 13.12
CA ARG A 14 5.54 0.70 14.54
C ARG A 14 4.79 -0.60 14.84
N ALA A 15 3.87 -0.99 13.96
CA ALA A 15 3.12 -2.23 14.12
C ALA A 15 4.04 -3.46 14.06
N LEU A 16 4.99 -3.49 13.12
CA LEU A 16 5.95 -4.58 12.99
C LEU A 16 6.91 -4.65 14.19
N VAL A 17 7.47 -3.51 14.62
CA VAL A 17 8.31 -3.43 15.82
C VAL A 17 7.59 -3.98 17.03
N SER A 18 6.34 -3.55 17.27
CA SER A 18 5.52 -4.04 18.39
C SER A 18 5.26 -5.55 18.32
N GLN A 19 5.02 -6.10 17.13
CA GLN A 19 4.82 -7.56 16.96
C GLN A 19 6.11 -8.34 17.20
N LEU A 20 7.27 -7.79 16.83
CA LEU A 20 8.57 -8.42 17.03
C LEU A 20 9.08 -8.34 18.47
N ALA A 21 8.61 -7.39 19.28
CA ALA A 21 9.04 -7.18 20.67
C ALA A 21 8.92 -8.41 21.57
N THR A 22 8.02 -9.35 21.24
CA THR A 22 7.83 -10.60 21.99
C THR A 22 8.58 -11.79 21.41
N THR A 23 9.40 -11.58 20.39
CA THR A 23 10.19 -12.62 19.70
C THR A 23 11.65 -12.57 20.14
N SER A 24 12.45 -13.55 19.69
CA SER A 24 13.91 -13.57 19.89
C SER A 24 14.69 -12.95 18.73
N HIS A 25 14.05 -12.18 17.86
CA HIS A 25 14.70 -11.50 16.74
C HIS A 25 15.31 -10.18 17.23
N ASN A 26 16.46 -9.81 16.68
CA ASN A 26 17.04 -8.48 16.86
C ASN A 26 16.43 -7.54 15.82
N VAL A 27 15.96 -6.37 16.27
CA VAL A 27 15.30 -5.40 15.39
C VAL A 27 16.15 -4.14 15.26
N VAL A 28 16.57 -3.85 14.02
CA VAL A 28 17.21 -2.60 13.62
C VAL A 28 16.16 -1.73 12.95
N GLY A 29 15.81 -0.61 13.57
CA GLY A 29 14.86 0.35 13.01
C GLY A 29 15.59 1.47 12.28
N VAL A 30 15.12 1.84 11.08
CA VAL A 30 15.63 3.03 10.38
C VAL A 30 14.51 3.98 9.98
N ASP A 31 14.78 5.28 10.04
CA ASP A 31 13.85 6.33 9.61
C ASP A 31 14.64 7.56 9.14
N MET A 32 14.00 8.44 8.38
CA MET A 32 14.60 9.73 7.98
C MET A 32 14.56 10.78 9.12
N GLN A 33 13.89 10.51 10.21
CA GLN A 33 13.77 11.36 11.38
C GLN A 33 14.03 10.54 12.65
N GLU A 34 14.52 11.20 13.71
CA GLU A 34 14.63 10.56 15.00
C GLU A 34 13.27 10.09 15.51
N VAL A 35 13.19 8.84 15.92
CA VAL A 35 11.98 8.21 16.44
C VAL A 35 12.28 7.55 17.77
N ALA A 36 11.52 7.91 18.80
CA ALA A 36 11.57 7.20 20.08
C ALA A 36 10.71 5.93 20.00
N LEU A 37 11.36 4.78 20.02
CA LEU A 37 10.75 3.45 20.08
C LEU A 37 11.41 2.65 21.22
N ALA A 38 10.59 2.00 22.03
CA ALA A 38 11.08 1.23 23.19
C ALA A 38 11.53 -0.19 22.82
N ASP A 39 11.00 -0.74 21.74
CA ASP A 39 11.08 -2.17 21.41
C ASP A 39 11.96 -2.45 20.18
N ILE A 40 13.05 -1.68 20.01
CA ILE A 40 14.09 -1.92 18.99
C ILE A 40 15.46 -2.03 19.64
N ASP A 41 16.33 -2.86 19.08
CA ASP A 41 17.69 -3.07 19.59
C ASP A 41 18.66 -1.98 19.14
N SER A 42 18.44 -1.44 17.92
CA SER A 42 19.24 -0.35 17.33
C SER A 42 18.37 0.54 16.46
N PHE A 43 18.74 1.83 16.41
CA PHE A 43 18.10 2.82 15.55
C PHE A 43 19.16 3.60 14.75
N GLU A 44 18.91 3.77 13.47
CA GLU A 44 19.78 4.54 12.58
C GLU A 44 18.98 5.55 11.73
N LEU A 45 19.59 6.70 11.49
CA LEU A 45 19.04 7.67 10.55
C LEU A 45 19.45 7.31 9.13
N VAL A 46 18.49 7.35 8.21
CA VAL A 46 18.73 7.17 6.77
C VAL A 46 18.18 8.38 6.01
N PRO A 47 18.71 8.68 4.80
CA PRO A 47 18.16 9.74 3.98
C PRO A 47 16.72 9.47 3.56
N ALA A 48 16.06 10.52 3.04
CA ALA A 48 14.74 10.37 2.44
C ALA A 48 14.77 9.41 1.23
N ALA A 49 13.64 8.77 0.93
CA ALA A 49 13.51 7.76 -0.12
C ALA A 49 13.99 8.23 -1.53
N ASN A 50 13.96 9.53 -1.80
CA ASN A 50 14.40 10.12 -3.07
C ASN A 50 15.87 10.58 -3.07
N ASP A 51 16.59 10.37 -1.98
CA ASP A 51 18.02 10.70 -1.89
C ASP A 51 18.85 9.63 -2.63
N PRO A 52 19.82 10.02 -3.47
CA PRO A 52 20.67 9.08 -4.21
C PRO A 52 21.51 8.16 -3.31
N ASP A 53 21.82 8.57 -2.08
CA ASP A 53 22.62 7.79 -1.13
C ASP A 53 21.81 6.81 -0.30
N MET A 54 20.46 6.83 -0.37
CA MET A 54 19.58 6.00 0.44
C MET A 54 19.91 4.51 0.31
N ILE A 55 20.09 4.00 -0.89
CA ILE A 55 20.39 2.58 -1.11
C ILE A 55 21.79 2.21 -0.62
N ASN A 56 22.80 3.08 -0.82
CA ASN A 56 24.14 2.84 -0.32
C ASN A 56 24.19 2.77 1.21
N GLN A 57 23.41 3.64 1.88
CA GLN A 57 23.31 3.58 3.34
C GLN A 57 22.57 2.32 3.81
N LEU A 58 21.48 1.95 3.17
CA LEU A 58 20.79 0.69 3.52
C LEU A 58 21.71 -0.52 3.34
N ALA A 59 22.46 -0.59 2.24
CA ALA A 59 23.44 -1.67 2.01
C ALA A 59 24.53 -1.70 3.11
N SER A 60 25.04 -0.54 3.51
CA SER A 60 26.03 -0.45 4.59
C SER A 60 25.47 -0.90 5.94
N LEU A 61 24.18 -0.59 6.22
CA LEU A 61 23.53 -1.04 7.45
C LEU A 61 23.23 -2.54 7.41
N VAL A 62 22.84 -3.09 6.25
CA VAL A 62 22.67 -4.54 6.05
C VAL A 62 23.96 -5.27 6.40
N ASP A 63 25.12 -4.78 5.92
CA ASP A 63 26.42 -5.37 6.22
C ASP A 63 26.83 -5.17 7.67
N HIS A 64 26.61 -3.96 8.23
CA HIS A 64 27.04 -3.61 9.59
C HIS A 64 26.33 -4.43 10.68
N TYR A 65 25.03 -4.70 10.47
CA TYR A 65 24.21 -5.41 11.44
C TYR A 65 24.01 -6.90 11.10
N ASP A 66 24.73 -7.43 10.10
CA ASP A 66 24.53 -8.81 9.60
C ASP A 66 23.04 -9.12 9.39
N VAL A 67 22.34 -8.25 8.64
CA VAL A 67 20.88 -8.31 8.47
C VAL A 67 20.48 -9.55 7.68
N ASP A 68 19.64 -10.39 8.25
CA ASP A 68 19.06 -11.54 7.59
C ASP A 68 17.85 -11.13 6.71
N LEU A 69 17.04 -10.18 7.22
CA LEU A 69 15.76 -9.79 6.61
C LEU A 69 15.59 -8.27 6.59
N LEU A 70 15.37 -7.69 5.41
CA LEU A 70 15.05 -6.28 5.20
C LEU A 70 13.58 -6.12 4.85
N ILE A 71 12.82 -5.37 5.66
CA ILE A 71 11.39 -5.10 5.49
C ILE A 71 11.16 -3.61 5.18
N PRO A 72 11.00 -3.21 3.91
CA PRO A 72 10.65 -1.84 3.56
C PRO A 72 9.17 -1.56 3.85
N THR A 73 8.89 -0.41 4.52
CA THR A 73 7.51 -0.01 4.86
C THR A 73 7.07 1.32 4.26
N VAL A 74 7.98 2.09 3.65
CA VAL A 74 7.70 3.41 3.09
C VAL A 74 7.38 3.31 1.61
N ALA A 75 6.19 3.72 1.19
CA ALA A 75 5.76 3.61 -0.21
C ALA A 75 6.74 4.26 -1.20
N ASP A 76 7.31 5.42 -0.84
CA ASP A 76 8.20 6.20 -1.72
C ASP A 76 9.56 5.50 -1.97
N GLU A 77 10.01 4.61 -1.08
CA GLU A 77 11.29 3.90 -1.25
C GLU A 77 11.16 2.63 -2.09
N LEU A 78 9.95 2.06 -2.21
CA LEU A 78 9.76 0.74 -2.80
C LEU A 78 10.34 0.59 -4.22
N PRO A 79 10.18 1.55 -5.15
CA PRO A 79 10.77 1.42 -6.49
C PRO A 79 12.29 1.34 -6.46
N MET A 80 12.95 2.13 -5.59
CA MET A 80 14.41 2.12 -5.46
C MET A 80 14.90 0.84 -4.78
N VAL A 81 14.24 0.40 -3.72
CA VAL A 81 14.58 -0.84 -3.01
C VAL A 81 14.36 -2.06 -3.91
N ALA A 82 13.25 -2.12 -4.67
CA ALA A 82 13.00 -3.21 -5.61
C ALA A 82 14.06 -3.26 -6.72
N LYS A 83 14.45 -2.11 -7.25
CA LYS A 83 15.53 -2.00 -8.24
C LYS A 83 16.89 -2.44 -7.66
N ALA A 84 17.22 -1.98 -6.47
CA ALA A 84 18.45 -2.35 -5.77
C ALA A 84 18.51 -3.85 -5.48
N SER A 85 17.38 -4.45 -5.04
CA SER A 85 17.26 -5.89 -4.82
C SER A 85 17.47 -6.66 -6.13
N GLN A 86 16.82 -6.24 -7.24
CA GLN A 86 16.99 -6.85 -8.56
C GLN A 86 18.45 -6.79 -9.07
N LEU A 87 19.18 -5.71 -8.75
CA LEU A 87 20.57 -5.51 -9.13
C LEU A 87 21.57 -6.19 -8.17
N GLY A 88 21.09 -6.85 -7.12
CA GLY A 88 21.93 -7.52 -6.13
C GLY A 88 22.66 -6.57 -5.17
N GLN A 89 22.28 -5.29 -5.10
CA GLN A 89 22.91 -4.30 -4.22
C GLN A 89 22.58 -4.52 -2.73
N LEU A 90 21.56 -5.33 -2.44
CA LEU A 90 21.10 -5.70 -1.09
C LEU A 90 21.16 -7.23 -0.89
N SER A 91 22.06 -7.92 -1.62
CA SER A 91 22.09 -9.40 -1.70
C SER A 91 22.52 -10.09 -0.39
N ASN A 92 23.05 -9.36 0.59
CA ASN A 92 23.43 -9.90 1.89
C ASN A 92 22.22 -10.06 2.85
N ALA A 93 21.04 -9.55 2.47
CA ALA A 93 19.80 -9.76 3.18
C ALA A 93 18.71 -10.27 2.23
N GLN A 94 17.76 -11.04 2.77
CA GLN A 94 16.50 -11.28 2.05
C GLN A 94 15.65 -10.00 2.13
N VAL A 95 15.28 -9.44 0.97
CA VAL A 95 14.44 -8.24 0.92
C VAL A 95 12.98 -8.62 0.73
N VAL A 96 12.12 -8.18 1.63
CA VAL A 96 10.66 -8.42 1.57
C VAL A 96 10.04 -7.42 0.60
N ILE A 97 10.13 -7.70 -0.68
CA ILE A 97 9.69 -6.81 -1.75
C ILE A 97 9.12 -7.59 -2.93
N SER A 98 8.09 -7.05 -3.57
CA SER A 98 7.58 -7.55 -4.85
C SER A 98 8.56 -7.27 -6.00
N PRO A 99 8.47 -8.00 -7.13
CA PRO A 99 9.28 -7.71 -8.32
C PRO A 99 9.15 -6.25 -8.76
N LEU A 100 10.23 -5.65 -9.27
CA LEU A 100 10.29 -4.23 -9.64
C LEU A 100 9.13 -3.79 -10.53
N GLU A 101 8.81 -4.55 -11.58
CA GLU A 101 7.69 -4.23 -12.49
C GLU A 101 6.34 -4.16 -11.76
N ALA A 102 6.11 -5.02 -10.77
CA ALA A 102 4.89 -5.03 -9.97
C ALA A 102 4.85 -3.81 -9.02
N VAL A 103 5.98 -3.50 -8.39
CA VAL A 103 6.12 -2.30 -7.52
C VAL A 103 5.87 -1.02 -8.32
N GLU A 104 6.49 -0.87 -9.49
CA GLU A 104 6.30 0.31 -10.35
C GLU A 104 4.85 0.50 -10.80
N LYS A 105 4.16 -0.61 -11.12
CA LYS A 105 2.72 -0.57 -11.43
C LYS A 105 1.89 -0.09 -10.24
N CYS A 106 2.18 -0.58 -9.04
CA CYS A 106 1.45 -0.18 -7.83
C CYS A 106 1.78 1.25 -7.39
N PHE A 107 2.97 1.74 -7.70
CA PHE A 107 3.41 3.09 -7.36
C PHE A 107 2.63 4.18 -8.12
N ASP A 108 2.18 3.89 -9.36
CA ASP A 108 1.34 4.77 -10.18
C ASP A 108 -0.11 4.26 -10.21
N LYS A 109 -1.04 5.01 -9.60
CA LYS A 109 -2.46 4.64 -9.50
C LYS A 109 -3.12 4.41 -10.86
N LEU A 110 -2.73 5.16 -11.90
CA LEU A 110 -3.27 4.95 -13.23
C LEU A 110 -2.82 3.61 -13.82
N LEU A 111 -1.53 3.28 -13.67
CA LEU A 111 -1.00 1.99 -14.13
C LEU A 111 -1.65 0.83 -13.37
N THR A 112 -1.83 0.97 -12.05
CA THR A 112 -2.55 0.00 -11.21
C THR A 112 -3.96 -0.23 -11.76
N MET A 113 -4.75 0.82 -11.93
CA MET A 113 -6.14 0.71 -12.37
C MET A 113 -6.26 0.12 -13.78
N ARG A 114 -5.36 0.50 -14.69
CA ARG A 114 -5.33 -0.07 -16.06
C ARG A 114 -5.03 -1.56 -16.03
N ALA A 115 -3.97 -1.97 -15.31
CA ALA A 115 -3.59 -3.39 -15.22
C ALA A 115 -4.70 -4.24 -14.57
N LEU A 116 -5.34 -3.75 -13.51
CA LEU A 116 -6.45 -4.43 -12.86
C LEU A 116 -7.65 -4.58 -13.80
N ARG A 117 -8.05 -3.50 -14.51
CA ARG A 117 -9.15 -3.53 -15.48
C ARG A 117 -8.90 -4.50 -16.62
N GLU A 118 -7.68 -4.51 -17.17
CA GLU A 118 -7.27 -5.43 -18.24
C GLU A 118 -7.33 -6.90 -17.79
N ALA A 119 -7.03 -7.17 -16.52
CA ALA A 119 -7.13 -8.50 -15.91
C ALA A 119 -8.56 -8.86 -15.44
N GLY A 120 -9.56 -8.01 -15.68
CA GLY A 120 -10.94 -8.23 -15.27
C GLY A 120 -11.13 -8.19 -13.75
N VAL A 121 -10.29 -7.44 -13.03
CA VAL A 121 -10.48 -7.12 -11.61
C VAL A 121 -11.34 -5.87 -11.51
N SER A 122 -12.34 -5.88 -10.63
CA SER A 122 -13.26 -4.77 -10.45
C SER A 122 -12.56 -3.54 -9.89
N VAL A 123 -12.64 -2.42 -10.61
CA VAL A 123 -12.16 -1.09 -10.24
C VAL A 123 -13.26 -0.07 -10.54
N PRO A 124 -13.33 1.08 -9.85
CA PRO A 124 -14.25 2.14 -10.24
C PRO A 124 -13.98 2.59 -11.67
N PRO A 125 -14.97 3.08 -12.43
CA PRO A 125 -14.72 3.81 -13.67
C PRO A 125 -13.70 4.92 -13.45
N PHE A 126 -12.73 5.10 -14.35
CA PHE A 126 -11.65 6.06 -14.20
C PHE A 126 -11.10 6.53 -15.54
N GLY A 127 -10.45 7.69 -15.54
CA GLY A 127 -9.69 8.25 -16.66
C GLY A 127 -8.65 9.27 -16.15
N VAL A 128 -7.92 9.85 -17.08
CA VAL A 128 -7.08 11.04 -16.86
C VAL A 128 -7.78 12.28 -17.40
N PRO A 129 -7.42 13.52 -16.98
CA PRO A 129 -8.07 14.73 -17.45
C PRO A 129 -8.18 14.84 -18.98
N SER A 130 -7.16 14.44 -19.74
CA SER A 130 -7.16 14.46 -21.19
C SER A 130 -8.12 13.46 -21.87
N ASP A 131 -8.66 12.50 -21.13
CA ASP A 131 -9.66 11.55 -21.65
C ASP A 131 -11.06 12.20 -21.79
N PHE A 132 -11.27 13.41 -21.22
CA PHE A 132 -12.57 14.06 -21.13
C PHE A 132 -12.57 15.42 -21.83
N THR A 133 -13.70 15.76 -22.43
CA THR A 133 -13.85 17.01 -23.18
C THR A 133 -14.32 18.19 -22.32
N SER A 134 -14.94 17.92 -21.18
CA SER A 134 -15.48 18.91 -20.24
C SER A 134 -15.77 18.31 -18.87
N ALA A 135 -16.01 19.17 -17.88
CA ALA A 135 -16.49 18.75 -16.56
C ALA A 135 -17.78 17.92 -16.64
N TYR A 136 -18.72 18.32 -17.50
CA TYR A 136 -19.99 17.58 -17.71
C TYR A 136 -19.74 16.19 -18.29
N ASP A 137 -18.81 16.06 -19.22
CA ASP A 137 -18.42 14.78 -19.82
C ASP A 137 -17.83 13.82 -18.76
N VAL A 138 -17.02 14.34 -17.81
CA VAL A 138 -16.51 13.56 -16.66
C VAL A 138 -17.66 12.96 -15.85
N PHE A 139 -18.65 13.79 -15.48
CA PHE A 139 -19.77 13.33 -14.65
C PHE A 139 -20.73 12.41 -15.41
N GLU A 140 -20.91 12.61 -16.72
CA GLU A 140 -21.70 11.71 -17.57
C GLU A 140 -21.07 10.31 -17.63
N GLN A 141 -19.75 10.22 -17.78
CA GLN A 141 -19.06 8.94 -17.90
C GLN A 141 -18.77 8.25 -16.56
N LEU A 142 -18.47 9.02 -15.49
CA LEU A 142 -18.01 8.46 -14.21
C LEU A 142 -19.08 8.45 -13.13
N GLY A 143 -20.17 9.23 -13.27
CA GLY A 143 -21.30 9.25 -12.34
C GLY A 143 -21.42 10.55 -11.54
N VAL A 144 -22.35 10.56 -10.58
CA VAL A 144 -22.82 11.77 -9.87
C VAL A 144 -21.81 12.34 -8.86
N ALA A 145 -20.83 11.56 -8.48
CA ALA A 145 -19.73 11.98 -7.62
C ALA A 145 -18.43 11.35 -8.12
N ILE A 146 -17.39 12.15 -8.15
CA ILE A 146 -16.06 11.74 -8.62
C ILE A 146 -15.00 12.13 -7.60
N ILE A 147 -13.86 11.47 -7.68
CA ILE A 147 -12.66 11.86 -6.95
C ILE A 147 -11.54 12.22 -7.92
N THR A 148 -10.72 13.18 -7.50
CA THR A 148 -9.42 13.46 -8.11
C THR A 148 -8.32 13.15 -7.12
N LYS A 149 -7.25 12.53 -7.58
CA LYS A 149 -6.04 12.29 -6.78
C LYS A 149 -4.81 12.24 -7.69
N PRO A 150 -3.63 12.68 -7.20
CA PRO A 150 -2.40 12.51 -7.96
C PRO A 150 -2.14 11.03 -8.22
N ARG A 151 -1.63 10.70 -9.40
CA ARG A 151 -1.24 9.33 -9.77
C ARG A 151 -0.18 8.77 -8.81
N VAL A 152 0.79 9.60 -8.45
CA VAL A 152 1.86 9.26 -7.51
C VAL A 152 1.72 10.14 -6.27
N ALA A 153 1.18 9.60 -5.20
CA ALA A 153 1.05 10.25 -3.90
C ALA A 153 0.70 9.22 -2.83
N ARG A 154 0.92 9.58 -1.56
CA ARG A 154 0.63 8.76 -0.37
C ARG A 154 -0.19 9.54 0.65
N GLY A 155 -0.89 8.80 1.54
CA GLY A 155 -1.57 9.36 2.70
C GLY A 155 -2.66 10.38 2.33
N GLY A 156 -3.41 10.16 1.25
CA GLY A 156 -4.53 11.01 0.84
C GLY A 156 -4.15 12.40 0.34
N ARG A 157 -2.86 12.69 0.14
CA ARG A 157 -2.42 14.02 -0.33
C ARG A 157 -2.97 14.33 -1.72
N GLY A 158 -3.59 15.51 -1.87
CA GLY A 158 -4.16 15.95 -3.15
C GLY A 158 -5.46 15.24 -3.54
N PHE A 159 -6.06 14.46 -2.63
CA PHE A 159 -7.38 13.86 -2.80
C PHE A 159 -8.47 14.92 -2.68
N ALA A 160 -9.44 14.91 -3.60
CA ALA A 160 -10.64 15.75 -3.51
C ALA A 160 -11.86 15.01 -4.06
N ILE A 161 -13.04 15.30 -3.47
CA ILE A 161 -14.34 14.81 -3.91
C ILE A 161 -15.08 15.95 -4.59
N HIS A 162 -15.68 15.65 -5.76
CA HIS A 162 -16.47 16.60 -6.53
C HIS A 162 -17.86 16.00 -6.77
N THR A 163 -18.91 16.79 -6.51
CA THR A 163 -20.32 16.37 -6.62
C THR A 163 -21.14 17.25 -7.56
N SER A 164 -20.49 18.20 -8.26
CA SER A 164 -21.18 19.12 -9.17
C SER A 164 -20.28 19.45 -10.36
N PRO A 165 -20.73 19.19 -11.59
CA PRO A 165 -19.95 19.53 -12.80
C PRO A 165 -19.75 21.05 -12.94
N GLU A 166 -20.69 21.89 -12.44
CA GLU A 166 -20.59 23.36 -12.50
C GLU A 166 -19.46 23.92 -11.64
N LYS A 167 -19.07 23.19 -10.58
CA LYS A 167 -18.02 23.60 -9.65
C LYS A 167 -16.67 22.89 -9.95
N PHE A 168 -16.68 21.85 -10.74
CA PHE A 168 -15.48 21.10 -11.08
C PHE A 168 -14.76 21.79 -12.25
N GLN A 169 -13.52 22.20 -12.00
CA GLN A 169 -12.65 22.85 -12.99
C GLN A 169 -11.69 21.81 -13.57
N LEU A 170 -12.10 21.11 -14.63
CA LEU A 170 -11.29 20.07 -15.26
C LEU A 170 -9.93 20.60 -15.74
N GLU A 171 -9.88 21.84 -16.22
CA GLU A 171 -8.67 22.54 -16.67
C GLU A 171 -7.63 22.83 -15.56
N SER A 172 -8.01 22.68 -14.31
CA SER A 172 -7.09 22.79 -13.17
C SER A 172 -6.26 21.51 -12.94
N TYR A 173 -6.53 20.45 -13.69
CA TYR A 173 -5.87 19.14 -13.58
C TYR A 173 -5.21 18.77 -14.90
N ASP A 174 -4.04 18.20 -14.83
CA ASP A 174 -3.33 17.55 -15.92
C ASP A 174 -3.26 16.03 -15.72
N ASP A 175 -2.64 15.31 -16.64
CA ASP A 175 -2.54 13.84 -16.60
C ASP A 175 -1.60 13.28 -15.51
N SER A 176 -1.08 14.14 -14.63
CA SER A 176 -0.49 13.71 -13.36
C SER A 176 -1.55 13.30 -12.31
N TYR A 177 -2.82 13.57 -12.60
CA TYR A 177 -3.99 13.16 -11.80
C TYR A 177 -4.75 12.02 -12.47
N ILE A 178 -5.42 11.22 -11.64
CA ILE A 178 -6.46 10.27 -12.03
C ILE A 178 -7.80 10.78 -11.51
N ILE A 179 -8.84 10.67 -12.34
CA ILE A 179 -10.23 10.95 -11.99
C ILE A 179 -10.95 9.61 -11.89
N GLN A 180 -11.64 9.34 -10.79
CA GLN A 180 -12.36 8.07 -10.57
C GLN A 180 -13.78 8.32 -10.11
N ALA A 181 -14.69 7.42 -10.46
CA ALA A 181 -16.02 7.36 -9.86
C ALA A 181 -15.90 7.16 -8.34
N PHE A 182 -16.73 7.87 -7.59
CA PHE A 182 -16.79 7.70 -6.14
C PHE A 182 -17.53 6.39 -5.79
N ALA A 183 -16.91 5.58 -4.93
CA ALA A 183 -17.52 4.38 -4.36
C ALA A 183 -18.13 4.71 -2.99
N PRO A 184 -19.44 4.80 -2.85
CA PRO A 184 -20.09 5.35 -1.65
C PRO A 184 -20.24 4.35 -0.50
N GLY A 185 -20.08 3.05 -0.75
CA GLY A 185 -20.33 2.00 0.24
C GLY A 185 -19.21 1.80 1.24
N GLU A 186 -19.28 0.71 1.99
CA GLU A 186 -18.33 0.36 3.04
C GLU A 186 -16.90 0.30 2.52
N GLU A 187 -15.95 0.74 3.37
CA GLU A 187 -14.54 0.74 3.10
C GLU A 187 -13.83 -0.39 3.85
N PHE A 188 -12.97 -1.10 3.15
CA PHE A 188 -12.15 -2.20 3.66
C PHE A 188 -10.68 -1.96 3.33
N ALA A 189 -9.82 -2.44 4.22
CA ALA A 189 -8.39 -2.60 3.97
C ALA A 189 -8.04 -4.09 4.05
N PRO A 190 -8.22 -4.86 2.98
CA PRO A 190 -7.72 -6.23 2.93
C PRO A 190 -6.20 -6.19 2.87
N MET A 191 -5.55 -6.98 3.73
CA MET A 191 -4.12 -7.22 3.73
C MET A 191 -3.88 -8.66 3.30
N VAL A 192 -3.01 -8.84 2.31
CA VAL A 192 -2.74 -10.14 1.69
C VAL A 192 -1.25 -10.44 1.77
N TYR A 193 -0.88 -11.62 2.27
CA TYR A 193 0.43 -12.17 2.04
C TYR A 193 0.38 -13.10 0.83
N VAL A 194 1.24 -12.85 -0.16
CA VAL A 194 1.37 -13.68 -1.36
C VAL A 194 2.70 -14.41 -1.31
N GLY A 195 2.64 -15.70 -1.06
CA GLY A 195 3.80 -16.60 -1.06
C GLY A 195 4.22 -17.03 -2.47
N ASP A 196 5.23 -17.91 -2.54
CA ASP A 196 5.75 -18.42 -3.81
C ASP A 196 4.82 -19.44 -4.49
N GLN A 197 4.00 -20.10 -3.72
CA GLN A 197 3.06 -21.12 -4.22
C GLN A 197 1.65 -20.53 -4.33
N PRO A 198 1.01 -20.59 -5.52
CA PRO A 198 -0.39 -20.20 -5.66
C PRO A 198 -1.31 -20.99 -4.74
N GLY A 199 -2.29 -20.33 -4.14
CA GLY A 199 -3.26 -20.94 -3.24
C GLY A 199 -2.86 -20.93 -1.76
N ASN A 200 -1.69 -20.37 -1.42
CA ASN A 200 -1.21 -20.21 -0.05
C ASN A 200 -1.23 -18.73 0.38
N GLU A 201 -2.22 -18.00 -0.09
CA GLU A 201 -2.39 -16.61 0.34
C GLU A 201 -3.01 -16.54 1.73
N THR A 202 -2.43 -15.71 2.60
CA THR A 202 -3.03 -15.35 3.89
C THR A 202 -3.74 -14.01 3.73
N VAL A 203 -5.00 -13.92 4.13
CA VAL A 203 -5.82 -12.72 3.98
C VAL A 203 -6.41 -12.31 5.31
N SER A 204 -6.13 -11.06 5.71
CA SER A 204 -6.79 -10.38 6.83
C SER A 204 -7.57 -9.19 6.31
N ILE A 205 -8.78 -8.99 6.81
CA ILE A 205 -9.64 -7.88 6.39
C ILE A 205 -9.89 -6.96 7.58
N VAL A 206 -9.70 -5.68 7.34
CA VAL A 206 -10.09 -4.61 8.25
C VAL A 206 -11.17 -3.77 7.59
N ALA A 207 -12.29 -3.54 8.30
CA ALA A 207 -13.28 -2.54 7.90
C ALA A 207 -12.91 -1.19 8.51
N LYS A 208 -13.09 -0.12 7.73
CA LYS A 208 -12.89 1.25 8.14
C LYS A 208 -14.25 1.94 8.23
N THR A 209 -14.60 2.46 9.40
CA THR A 209 -15.84 3.20 9.61
C THR A 209 -15.47 4.65 9.94
N GLN A 210 -15.94 5.60 9.14
CA GLN A 210 -15.88 7.02 9.50
C GLN A 210 -17.13 7.36 10.31
N GLU A 211 -16.98 8.11 11.42
CA GLU A 211 -18.11 8.75 12.07
C GLU A 211 -18.67 9.83 11.13
N GLU A 212 -19.97 9.82 10.89
CA GLU A 212 -20.68 10.61 9.86
C GLU A 212 -20.48 12.13 9.93
N PHE A 213 -19.79 12.67 10.92
CA PHE A 213 -19.69 14.11 11.17
C PHE A 213 -18.27 14.64 11.47
N CYS A 214 -17.20 13.84 11.28
CA CYS A 214 -15.85 14.29 11.59
C CYS A 214 -14.88 14.03 10.43
N GLU A 215 -14.74 14.99 9.52
CA GLU A 215 -13.78 14.93 8.41
C GLU A 215 -12.30 14.84 8.86
N THR A 216 -12.03 15.14 10.14
CA THR A 216 -10.69 15.18 10.72
C THR A 216 -10.37 14.01 11.65
N ALA A 217 -11.35 13.16 12.00
CA ALA A 217 -11.09 12.00 12.84
C ALA A 217 -10.49 10.85 12.03
N ALA A 218 -9.47 10.18 12.61
CA ALA A 218 -8.97 8.95 12.05
C ALA A 218 -10.11 7.91 12.00
N PRO A 219 -10.25 7.12 10.92
CA PRO A 219 -11.30 6.13 10.83
C PRO A 219 -11.17 5.09 11.94
N ILE A 220 -12.31 4.66 12.50
CA ILE A 220 -12.35 3.51 13.40
C ILE A 220 -12.10 2.27 12.56
N VAL A 221 -11.10 1.49 12.93
CA VAL A 221 -10.72 0.25 12.24
C VAL A 221 -11.06 -0.95 13.10
N ARG A 222 -11.63 -1.99 12.49
CA ARG A 222 -11.91 -3.27 13.15
C ARG A 222 -11.60 -4.44 12.24
N SER A 223 -11.07 -5.52 12.80
CA SER A 223 -10.93 -6.78 12.07
C SER A 223 -12.29 -7.35 11.69
N VAL A 224 -12.40 -7.92 10.50
CA VAL A 224 -13.58 -8.57 9.97
C VAL A 224 -13.24 -10.02 9.68
N ASP A 225 -14.10 -10.94 10.10
CA ASP A 225 -13.98 -12.33 9.70
C ASP A 225 -14.04 -12.41 8.16
N THR A 226 -13.05 -13.02 7.55
CA THR A 226 -12.93 -13.16 6.09
C THR A 226 -14.17 -13.83 5.48
N ALA A 227 -14.83 -14.72 6.21
CA ALA A 227 -16.09 -15.34 5.77
C ALA A 227 -17.24 -14.32 5.61
N ASN A 228 -17.24 -13.21 6.36
CA ASN A 228 -18.25 -12.16 6.27
C ASN A 228 -17.96 -11.13 5.14
N ALA A 229 -16.78 -11.17 4.54
CA ALA A 229 -16.35 -10.31 3.44
C ALA A 229 -15.58 -11.13 2.38
N LEU A 230 -16.06 -12.33 2.08
CA LEU A 230 -15.39 -13.27 1.17
C LEU A 230 -15.20 -12.69 -0.22
N ASP A 231 -16.15 -11.91 -0.72
CA ASP A 231 -16.06 -11.23 -2.01
C ASP A 231 -14.93 -10.20 -2.04
N VAL A 232 -14.69 -9.50 -0.92
CA VAL A 232 -13.56 -8.57 -0.75
C VAL A 232 -12.24 -9.34 -0.71
N ALA A 233 -12.17 -10.45 0.03
CA ALA A 233 -10.98 -11.30 0.09
C ALA A 233 -10.60 -11.84 -1.29
N LEU A 234 -11.57 -12.41 -2.02
CA LEU A 234 -11.35 -12.95 -3.36
C LEU A 234 -10.92 -11.86 -4.35
N LEU A 235 -11.52 -10.67 -4.27
CA LEU A 235 -11.12 -9.53 -5.09
C LEU A 235 -9.68 -9.12 -4.81
N ALA A 236 -9.27 -9.03 -3.53
CA ALA A 236 -7.93 -8.66 -3.12
C ALA A 236 -6.88 -9.66 -3.62
N VAL A 237 -7.11 -10.96 -3.44
CA VAL A 237 -6.23 -12.03 -3.95
C VAL A 237 -6.12 -11.95 -5.47
N LYS A 238 -7.26 -11.81 -6.18
CA LYS A 238 -7.28 -11.66 -7.64
C LYS A 238 -6.47 -10.44 -8.10
N ALA A 239 -6.55 -9.31 -7.38
CA ALA A 239 -5.78 -8.11 -7.67
C ALA A 239 -4.27 -8.35 -7.49
N CYS A 240 -3.86 -9.00 -6.41
CA CYS A 240 -2.46 -9.34 -6.16
C CYS A 240 -1.88 -10.22 -7.28
N HIS A 241 -2.60 -11.24 -7.71
CA HIS A 241 -2.17 -12.12 -8.82
C HIS A 241 -2.11 -11.37 -10.15
N ALA A 242 -3.10 -10.53 -10.46
CA ALA A 242 -3.14 -9.73 -11.68
C ALA A 242 -1.92 -8.79 -11.81
N LEU A 243 -1.46 -8.25 -10.69
CA LEU A 243 -0.29 -7.39 -10.59
C LEU A 243 1.02 -8.14 -10.40
N LYS A 244 0.99 -9.48 -10.24
CA LYS A 244 2.15 -10.35 -9.98
C LYS A 244 2.90 -9.96 -8.70
N LEU A 245 2.16 -9.60 -7.67
CA LEU A 245 2.71 -9.20 -6.38
C LEU A 245 3.19 -10.41 -5.57
N LYS A 246 4.14 -10.16 -4.65
CA LYS A 246 4.67 -11.10 -3.68
C LYS A 246 4.89 -10.43 -2.32
N GLY A 247 4.85 -11.23 -1.26
CA GLY A 247 5.01 -10.75 0.10
C GLY A 247 3.75 -10.06 0.65
N PRO A 248 3.91 -9.14 1.62
CA PRO A 248 2.79 -8.43 2.24
C PRO A 248 2.28 -7.30 1.34
N ILE A 249 0.98 -7.26 1.15
CA ILE A 249 0.27 -6.30 0.28
C ILE A 249 -0.89 -5.71 1.08
N ASP A 250 -1.07 -4.40 0.99
CA ASP A 250 -2.16 -3.67 1.59
C ASP A 250 -3.01 -3.03 0.49
N LEU A 251 -4.32 -3.29 0.49
CA LEU A 251 -5.23 -2.76 -0.51
C LEU A 251 -6.28 -1.85 0.14
N ASP A 252 -6.74 -0.87 -0.61
CA ASP A 252 -7.96 -0.13 -0.28
C ASP A 252 -9.08 -0.59 -1.21
N VAL A 253 -10.19 -1.04 -0.62
CA VAL A 253 -11.37 -1.55 -1.32
C VAL A 253 -12.61 -0.84 -0.78
N ARG A 254 -13.52 -0.44 -1.66
CA ARG A 254 -14.84 0.07 -1.26
C ARG A 254 -15.95 -0.61 -2.05
N ARG A 255 -17.17 -0.55 -1.52
CA ARG A 255 -18.35 -1.00 -2.26
C ARG A 255 -18.91 0.13 -3.12
N MET A 256 -19.28 -0.19 -4.34
CA MET A 256 -20.09 0.68 -5.17
C MET A 256 -21.52 0.76 -4.63
N ALA A 257 -22.37 1.63 -5.22
CA ALA A 257 -23.74 1.82 -4.79
C ALA A 257 -24.63 0.56 -4.88
N ASP A 258 -24.31 -0.36 -5.76
CA ASP A 258 -24.96 -1.67 -5.93
C ASP A 258 -24.40 -2.77 -5.01
N GLY A 259 -23.42 -2.42 -4.16
CA GLY A 259 -22.83 -3.30 -3.16
C GLY A 259 -21.62 -4.11 -3.65
N HIS A 260 -21.27 -4.11 -4.96
CA HIS A 260 -20.09 -4.86 -5.40
C HIS A 260 -18.79 -4.17 -4.97
N PRO A 261 -17.74 -4.93 -4.57
CA PRO A 261 -16.48 -4.36 -4.14
C PRO A 261 -15.61 -3.98 -5.34
N VAL A 262 -14.86 -2.87 -5.21
CA VAL A 262 -13.90 -2.36 -6.18
C VAL A 262 -12.58 -1.99 -5.52
N VAL A 263 -11.47 -2.26 -6.19
CA VAL A 263 -10.13 -1.87 -5.71
C VAL A 263 -9.88 -0.40 -6.01
N LEU A 264 -9.47 0.36 -5.01
CA LEU A 264 -9.16 1.80 -5.12
C LEU A 264 -7.66 2.09 -5.19
N GLU A 265 -6.86 1.28 -4.48
CA GLU A 265 -5.41 1.40 -4.37
C GLU A 265 -4.79 0.07 -3.96
N VAL A 266 -3.54 -0.17 -4.38
CA VAL A 266 -2.75 -1.34 -3.99
C VAL A 266 -1.36 -0.86 -3.58
N ASN A 267 -0.95 -1.22 -2.37
CA ASN A 267 0.34 -0.88 -1.80
C ASN A 267 1.16 -2.17 -1.63
N ALA A 268 2.27 -2.31 -2.35
CA ALA A 268 3.12 -3.51 -2.35
C ALA A 268 4.02 -3.58 -1.10
N ARG A 269 3.42 -3.47 0.08
CA ARG A 269 4.10 -3.44 1.39
C ARG A 269 3.10 -3.64 2.53
N PHE A 270 3.61 -3.78 3.78
CA PHE A 270 2.78 -3.72 4.97
C PHE A 270 2.01 -2.39 5.09
N GLY A 271 0.74 -2.45 5.44
CA GLY A 271 -0.16 -1.31 5.59
C GLY A 271 -0.18 -0.70 6.99
N ALA A 272 -0.87 0.45 7.11
CA ALA A 272 -1.04 1.14 8.39
C ALA A 272 -1.80 0.29 9.43
N ASN A 273 -2.61 -0.67 8.98
CA ASN A 273 -3.42 -1.54 9.83
C ASN A 273 -2.74 -2.88 10.17
N SER A 274 -1.44 -3.04 9.90
CA SER A 274 -0.70 -4.30 10.11
C SER A 274 -0.72 -4.79 11.56
N SER A 275 -0.98 -3.91 12.54
CA SER A 275 -1.20 -4.31 13.94
C SER A 275 -2.41 -5.24 14.13
N LEU A 276 -3.38 -5.20 13.22
CA LEU A 276 -4.57 -6.04 13.21
C LEU A 276 -4.42 -7.31 12.34
N ALA A 277 -3.24 -7.53 11.75
CA ALA A 277 -2.94 -8.64 10.84
C ALA A 277 -1.57 -9.28 11.16
N PRO A 278 -1.33 -9.76 12.39
CA PRO A 278 -0.02 -10.31 12.78
C PRO A 278 0.36 -11.56 11.98
N GLU A 279 -0.61 -12.28 11.43
CA GLU A 279 -0.39 -13.44 10.59
C GLU A 279 0.41 -13.15 9.31
N LEU A 280 0.36 -11.92 8.79
CA LEU A 280 1.16 -11.54 7.62
C LEU A 280 2.66 -11.50 7.95
N LEU A 281 3.01 -10.94 9.11
CA LEU A 281 4.41 -10.94 9.57
C LEU A 281 4.86 -12.37 9.87
N ALA A 282 4.00 -13.21 10.45
CA ALA A 282 4.31 -14.61 10.70
C ALA A 282 4.65 -15.37 9.41
N GLU A 283 3.91 -15.13 8.31
CA GLU A 283 4.20 -15.73 6.99
C GLU A 283 5.53 -15.20 6.41
N VAL A 284 5.83 -13.90 6.58
CA VAL A 284 7.13 -13.33 6.17
C VAL A 284 8.27 -14.00 6.91
N LEU A 285 8.19 -14.13 8.24
CA LEU A 285 9.22 -14.76 9.06
C LEU A 285 9.41 -16.24 8.72
N LYS A 286 8.31 -16.95 8.44
CA LYS A 286 8.34 -18.33 8.01
C LYS A 286 8.98 -18.54 6.64
N SER A 287 8.79 -17.59 5.72
CA SER A 287 9.41 -17.66 4.39
C SER A 287 10.91 -17.32 4.40
N ALA A 288 11.39 -16.68 5.46
CA ALA A 288 12.79 -16.30 5.65
C ALA A 288 13.59 -17.32 6.49
N ALA A 289 12.94 -18.30 7.11
CA ALA A 289 13.57 -19.34 7.94
C ALA A 289 13.97 -20.56 7.08
#